data_17536313cbdf7a09e0e8867aa325b4cd
#
_entry.id   17536313cbdf7a09e0e8867aa325b4cd
#
_cell.length_a   1.000
_cell.length_b   1.000
_cell.length_c   1.000
_cell.angle_alpha   90.00
_cell.angle_beta   90.00
_cell.angle_gamma   90.00
#
_symmetry.space_group_name_H-M   'P 1'
#
loop_
_entity.id
_entity.type
_entity.pdbx_description
1 polymer ?
#
loop_
_entity_poly.entity_id
_entity_poly.type
_entity_poly.pdbx_seq_one_letter_code
_entity_poly.pdbx_strand_id
1 'polypeptide(L)'
;MEEKVSLVKEKINDFIVKLFSYLPEGGFYTDSEFDEVTRELTITGKHTPRRFEGKPIRCYEMQFIFGNFIHTLKNSLLENEYVVKGPEPSIEVEFSPDISTLVTIKCRIK
;
A
#
# COMPACT_ATOMS: atom_id res chain seq x y z
N MET A 1 -0.15 15.27 -14.42
CA MET A 1 -1.04 14.61 -13.45
C MET A 1 -1.73 15.68 -12.61
N GLU A 2 -3.00 15.49 -12.36
CA GLU A 2 -3.79 16.43 -11.56
C GLU A 2 -3.25 16.54 -10.13
N GLU A 3 -3.26 17.73 -9.55
CA GLU A 3 -2.70 18.01 -8.22
C GLU A 3 -3.31 17.14 -7.11
N LYS A 4 -4.63 16.97 -7.11
CA LYS A 4 -5.32 16.12 -6.11
C LYS A 4 -4.81 14.68 -6.17
N VAL A 5 -4.66 14.14 -7.38
CA VAL A 5 -4.15 12.78 -7.59
C VAL A 5 -2.71 12.67 -7.10
N SER A 6 -1.88 13.65 -7.42
CA SER A 6 -0.47 13.67 -6.98
C SER A 6 -0.35 13.71 -5.46
N LEU A 7 -1.16 14.49 -4.77
CA LEU A 7 -1.14 14.60 -3.31
C LEU A 7 -1.57 13.29 -2.63
N VAL A 8 -2.64 12.67 -3.13
CA VAL A 8 -3.10 11.38 -2.59
C VAL A 8 -2.08 10.28 -2.87
N LYS A 9 -1.54 10.24 -4.07
CA LYS A 9 -0.49 9.28 -4.46
C LYS A 9 0.73 9.39 -3.56
N GLU A 10 1.23 10.59 -3.31
CA GLU A 10 2.37 10.84 -2.44
C GLU A 10 2.12 10.33 -1.03
N LYS A 11 0.95 10.61 -0.48
CA LYS A 11 0.55 10.16 0.84
C LYS A 11 0.51 8.62 0.93
N ILE A 12 -0.07 7.96 -0.05
CA ILE A 12 -0.13 6.50 -0.10
C ILE A 12 1.28 5.92 -0.23
N ASN A 13 2.12 6.49 -1.08
CA ASN A 13 3.51 6.04 -1.24
C ASN A 13 4.30 6.14 0.07
N ASP A 14 4.10 7.20 0.85
CA ASP A 14 4.74 7.35 2.16
C ASP A 14 4.34 6.22 3.11
N PHE A 15 3.06 5.82 3.12
CA PHE A 15 2.59 4.68 3.90
C PHE A 15 3.24 3.38 3.45
N ILE A 16 3.36 3.16 2.14
CA ILE A 16 3.98 1.93 1.58
C ILE A 16 5.46 1.87 1.95
N VAL A 17 6.20 2.96 1.80
CA VAL A 17 7.62 3.03 2.16
C VAL A 17 7.80 2.73 3.65
N LYS A 18 6.96 3.29 4.50
CA LYS A 18 6.99 3.03 5.93
C LYS A 18 6.70 1.56 6.25
N LEU A 19 5.70 0.95 5.59
CA LEU A 19 5.42 -0.47 5.74
C LEU A 19 6.65 -1.30 5.39
N PHE A 20 7.25 -1.04 4.23
CA PHE A 20 8.40 -1.81 3.76
C PHE A 20 9.64 -1.62 4.63
N SER A 21 9.73 -0.52 5.38
CA SER A 21 10.82 -0.30 6.34
C SER A 21 10.79 -1.28 7.53
N TYR A 22 9.64 -1.87 7.82
CA TYR A 22 9.49 -2.87 8.88
C TYR A 22 9.79 -4.29 8.39
N LEU A 23 9.93 -4.47 7.08
CA LEU A 23 10.23 -5.76 6.48
C LEU A 23 11.75 -5.99 6.40
N PRO A 24 12.21 -7.25 6.23
CA PRO A 24 13.63 -7.51 6.03
C PRO A 24 14.21 -6.69 4.88
N GLU A 25 15.47 -6.33 4.97
CA GLU A 25 16.14 -5.54 3.94
C GLU A 25 15.98 -6.18 2.56
N GLY A 26 15.59 -5.36 1.59
CA GLY A 26 15.38 -5.83 0.23
C GLY A 26 15.12 -4.67 -0.73
N GLY A 27 14.83 -5.02 -1.97
CA GLY A 27 14.43 -4.07 -2.98
C GLY A 27 12.90 -3.90 -2.99
N PHE A 28 12.45 -2.71 -3.34
CA PHE A 28 11.02 -2.48 -3.54
C PHE A 28 10.78 -1.51 -4.70
N TYR A 29 9.60 -1.59 -5.28
CA TYR A 29 9.13 -0.60 -6.24
C TYR A 29 7.66 -0.29 -6.00
N THR A 30 7.23 0.86 -6.47
CA THR A 30 5.83 1.26 -6.49
C THR A 30 5.46 1.67 -7.91
N ASP A 31 4.21 1.40 -8.26
CA ASP A 31 3.65 1.80 -9.54
C ASP A 31 2.25 2.37 -9.30
N SER A 32 1.79 3.22 -10.20
CA SER A 32 0.48 3.84 -10.07
C SER A 32 -0.20 4.00 -11.41
N GLU A 33 -1.51 3.81 -11.41
CA GLU A 33 -2.38 4.05 -12.55
C GLU A 33 -3.57 4.90 -12.11
N PHE A 34 -3.95 5.85 -12.93
CA PHE A 34 -5.12 6.69 -12.69
C PHE A 34 -6.04 6.66 -13.90
N ASP A 35 -7.29 6.24 -13.69
CA ASP A 35 -8.32 6.24 -14.70
C ASP A 35 -9.10 7.57 -14.62
N GLU A 36 -8.94 8.41 -15.65
CA GLU A 36 -9.59 9.73 -15.68
C GLU A 36 -11.12 9.65 -15.81
N VAL A 37 -11.63 8.57 -16.37
CA VAL A 37 -13.08 8.39 -16.54
C VAL A 37 -13.75 8.00 -15.23
N THR A 38 -13.23 6.96 -14.59
CA THR A 38 -13.78 6.47 -13.31
C THR A 38 -13.24 7.24 -12.09
N ARG A 39 -12.15 7.98 -12.29
CA ARG A 39 -11.42 8.69 -11.23
C ARG A 39 -10.79 7.74 -10.21
N GLU A 40 -10.57 6.47 -10.60
CA GLU A 40 -9.94 5.47 -9.73
C GLU A 40 -8.41 5.55 -9.81
N LEU A 41 -7.78 5.70 -8.66
CA LEU A 41 -6.34 5.63 -8.49
C LEU A 41 -5.98 4.25 -7.95
N THR A 42 -5.08 3.54 -8.64
CA THR A 42 -4.56 2.24 -8.22
C THR A 42 -3.07 2.36 -7.98
N ILE A 43 -2.63 2.01 -6.78
CA ILE A 43 -1.22 2.01 -6.43
C ILE A 43 -0.81 0.60 -6.02
N THR A 44 0.28 0.12 -6.61
CA THR A 44 0.83 -1.20 -6.35
C THR A 44 2.24 -1.04 -5.81
N GLY A 45 2.54 -1.72 -4.71
CA GLY A 45 3.89 -1.78 -4.17
C GLY A 45 4.34 -3.21 -4.00
N LYS A 46 5.58 -3.52 -4.37
CA LYS A 46 6.15 -4.85 -4.19
C LYS A 46 7.48 -4.75 -3.47
N HIS A 47 7.65 -5.58 -2.45
CA HIS A 47 8.90 -5.71 -1.70
C HIS A 47 9.43 -7.14 -1.86
N THR A 48 10.71 -7.26 -2.21
CA THR A 48 11.39 -8.55 -2.34
C THR A 48 12.63 -8.54 -1.45
N PRO A 49 12.71 -9.44 -0.43
CA PRO A 49 13.88 -9.51 0.44
C PRO A 49 15.13 -9.90 -0.36
N ARG A 50 16.27 -9.30 -0.04
CA ARG A 50 17.56 -9.61 -0.69
C ARG A 50 18.06 -10.99 -0.32
N ARG A 51 17.85 -11.39 0.93
CA ARG A 51 18.30 -12.69 1.44
C ARG A 51 17.21 -13.31 2.29
N PHE A 52 16.97 -14.57 2.02
CA PHE A 52 16.22 -15.40 2.93
C PHE A 52 17.24 -16.02 3.91
N GLU A 53 17.34 -15.47 5.10
CA GLU A 53 18.28 -15.95 6.13
C GLU A 53 17.72 -17.15 6.92
N GLY A 54 16.68 -17.81 6.43
CA GLY A 54 16.11 -18.98 7.06
C GLY A 54 15.43 -18.74 8.41
N LYS A 55 15.36 -17.50 8.85
CA LYS A 55 14.60 -17.14 10.05
C LYS A 55 13.13 -17.02 9.69
N PRO A 56 12.26 -17.90 10.24
CA PRO A 56 10.84 -17.75 9.98
C PRO A 56 10.39 -16.37 10.49
N ILE A 57 9.94 -15.54 9.56
CA ILE A 57 9.20 -14.34 9.94
C ILE A 57 7.97 -14.87 10.66
N ARG A 58 7.83 -14.55 11.93
CA ARG A 58 6.70 -15.04 12.70
C ARG A 58 5.41 -14.49 12.11
N CYS A 59 4.57 -15.38 11.65
CA CYS A 59 3.32 -15.02 10.95
C CYS A 59 2.46 -14.01 11.74
N TYR A 60 2.46 -14.11 13.07
CA TYR A 60 1.67 -13.18 13.89
C TYR A 60 2.22 -11.75 13.89
N GLU A 61 3.55 -11.60 13.84
CA GLU A 61 4.17 -10.27 13.76
C GLU A 61 3.81 -9.58 12.44
N MET A 62 3.84 -10.36 11.37
CA MET A 62 3.46 -9.85 10.04
C MET A 62 2.00 -9.50 9.97
N GLN A 63 1.11 -10.33 10.53
CA GLN A 63 -0.32 -10.02 10.59
C GLN A 63 -0.57 -8.74 11.36
N PHE A 64 0.14 -8.53 12.47
CA PHE A 64 0.02 -7.32 13.27
C PHE A 64 0.46 -6.09 12.48
N ILE A 65 1.63 -6.16 11.83
CA ILE A 65 2.18 -5.06 11.04
C ILE A 65 1.24 -4.72 9.88
N PHE A 66 0.76 -5.72 9.15
CA PHE A 66 -0.13 -5.50 8.01
C PHE A 66 -1.52 -5.02 8.45
N GLY A 67 -2.05 -5.59 9.51
CA GLY A 67 -3.34 -5.14 10.05
C GLY A 67 -3.30 -3.68 10.47
N ASN A 68 -2.24 -3.28 11.15
CA ASN A 68 -2.04 -1.89 11.55
C ASN A 68 -1.87 -0.97 10.33
N PHE A 69 -1.11 -1.39 9.34
CA PHE A 69 -0.93 -0.66 8.08
C PHE A 69 -2.28 -0.43 7.38
N ILE A 70 -3.05 -1.51 7.18
CA ILE A 70 -4.36 -1.44 6.50
C ILE A 70 -5.29 -0.50 7.25
N HIS A 71 -5.39 -0.65 8.56
CA HIS A 71 -6.27 0.17 9.39
C HIS A 71 -5.88 1.65 9.35
N THR A 72 -4.61 1.95 9.54
CA THR A 72 -4.11 3.32 9.58
C THR A 72 -4.25 4.01 8.22
N LEU A 73 -3.91 3.31 7.14
CA LEU A 73 -4.05 3.86 5.79
C LEU A 73 -5.52 4.06 5.42
N LYS A 74 -6.37 3.10 5.72
CA LYS A 74 -7.81 3.21 5.45
C LYS A 74 -8.40 4.44 6.13
N ASN A 75 -8.10 4.64 7.41
CA ASN A 75 -8.57 5.81 8.14
C ASN A 75 -8.03 7.11 7.55
N SER A 76 -6.76 7.13 7.17
CA SER A 76 -6.15 8.29 6.52
C SER A 76 -6.84 8.64 5.20
N LEU A 77 -7.19 7.64 4.40
CA LEU A 77 -7.87 7.87 3.12
C LEU A 77 -9.32 8.31 3.34
N LEU A 78 -10.03 7.76 4.32
CA LEU A 78 -11.41 8.16 4.63
C LEU A 78 -11.48 9.60 5.15
N GLU A 79 -10.44 10.08 5.82
CA GLU A 79 -10.35 11.46 6.31
C GLU A 79 -9.82 12.43 5.26
N ASN A 80 -9.31 11.92 4.14
CA ASN A 80 -8.73 12.78 3.10
C ASN A 80 -9.81 13.49 2.31
N GLU A 81 -9.70 14.81 2.20
CA GLU A 81 -10.69 15.66 1.51
C GLU A 81 -10.82 15.38 0.01
N TYR A 82 -9.78 14.79 -0.60
CA TYR A 82 -9.76 14.52 -2.04
C TYR A 82 -10.22 13.11 -2.39
N VAL A 83 -10.46 12.26 -1.40
CA VAL A 83 -10.89 10.87 -1.61
C VAL A 83 -12.40 10.75 -1.42
N VAL A 84 -13.06 10.10 -2.37
CA VAL A 84 -14.49 9.80 -2.30
C VAL A 84 -14.71 8.73 -1.22
N LYS A 85 -15.65 8.97 -0.31
CA LYS A 85 -15.87 8.09 0.84
C LYS A 85 -16.68 6.83 0.54
N GLY A 86 -17.38 6.79 -0.55
CA GLY A 86 -18.12 5.62 -0.99
C GLY A 86 -17.97 5.36 -2.48
N PRO A 87 -17.62 4.14 -2.94
CA PRO A 87 -17.28 2.98 -2.11
C PRO A 87 -15.98 3.15 -1.34
N GLU A 88 -15.81 2.38 -0.25
CA GLU A 88 -14.62 2.48 0.60
C GLU A 88 -13.33 2.16 -0.18
N PRO A 89 -12.21 2.83 0.17
CA PRO A 89 -10.91 2.46 -0.38
C PRO A 89 -10.59 0.98 -0.12
N SER A 90 -10.00 0.32 -1.11
CA SER A 90 -9.61 -1.07 -1.04
C SER A 90 -8.11 -1.17 -0.79
N ILE A 91 -7.71 -1.92 0.23
CA ILE A 91 -6.30 -2.13 0.58
C ILE A 91 -6.10 -3.64 0.75
N GLU A 92 -5.28 -4.21 -0.13
CA GLU A 92 -4.97 -5.64 -0.10
C GLU A 92 -3.47 -5.85 0.07
N VAL A 93 -3.10 -6.80 0.92
CA VAL A 93 -1.71 -7.19 1.14
C VAL A 93 -1.61 -8.70 0.94
N GLU A 94 -0.74 -9.12 0.04
CA GLU A 94 -0.54 -10.53 -0.28
C GLU A 94 0.92 -10.94 -0.08
N PHE A 95 1.11 -12.17 0.40
CA PHE A 95 2.42 -12.82 0.44
C PHE A 95 2.54 -13.83 -0.68
N SER A 96 3.64 -13.74 -1.42
CA SER A 96 4.02 -14.77 -2.38
C SER A 96 4.87 -15.87 -1.70
N PRO A 97 4.90 -17.10 -2.26
CA PRO A 97 5.75 -18.16 -1.74
C PRO A 97 7.24 -17.84 -1.68
N ASP A 98 7.70 -16.90 -2.51
CA ASP A 98 9.08 -16.39 -2.52
C ASP A 98 9.33 -15.30 -1.47
N ILE A 99 8.38 -15.09 -0.56
CA ILE A 99 8.41 -14.11 0.54
C ILE A 99 8.32 -12.67 0.07
N SER A 100 7.94 -12.43 -1.18
CA SER A 100 7.63 -11.09 -1.64
C SER A 100 6.31 -10.61 -1.05
N THR A 101 6.24 -9.33 -0.71
CA THR A 101 5.00 -8.67 -0.25
C THR A 101 4.45 -7.81 -1.37
N LEU A 102 3.20 -8.03 -1.71
CA LEU A 102 2.49 -7.23 -2.72
C LEU A 102 1.36 -6.46 -2.05
N VAL A 103 1.36 -5.15 -2.23
CA VAL A 103 0.32 -4.25 -1.71
C VAL A 103 -0.42 -3.64 -2.89
N THR A 104 -1.75 -3.70 -2.86
CA THR A 104 -2.60 -3.06 -3.88
C THR A 104 -3.59 -2.16 -3.19
N ILE A 105 -3.60 -0.89 -3.56
CA ILE A 105 -4.46 0.13 -2.96
C ILE A 105 -5.27 0.79 -4.07
N LYS A 106 -6.59 0.81 -3.90
CA LYS A 106 -7.52 1.47 -4.83
C LYS A 106 -8.37 2.46 -4.09
N CYS A 107 -8.44 3.67 -4.61
CA CYS A 107 -9.35 4.69 -4.10
C CYS A 107 -9.83 5.57 -5.25
N ARG A 108 -10.95 6.23 -5.03
CA ARG A 108 -11.50 7.15 -6.03
C ARG A 108 -11.25 8.58 -5.60
N ILE A 109 -10.77 9.40 -6.54
CA ILE A 109 -10.43 10.80 -6.32
C ILE A 109 -11.63 11.69 -6.75
N LYS A 110 -11.93 12.68 -5.92
CA LYS A 110 -13.00 13.65 -6.21
C LYS A 110 -12.72 14.51 -7.44
#